data_b39574b5f2a1ec8c7ba320c8ca647b2d
#
_entry.id   b39574b5f2a1ec8c7ba320c8ca647b2d
#
_cell.length_a   1.000
_cell.length_b   1.000
_cell.length_c   1.000
_cell.angle_alpha   90.00
_cell.angle_beta   90.00
_cell.angle_gamma   90.00
#
_symmetry.space_group_name_H-M   'P 1'
#
loop_
_entity.id
_entity.type
_entity.pdbx_description
1 polymer ?
#
loop_
_entity_poly.entity_id
_entity_poly.type
_entity_poly.pdbx_seq_one_letter_code
_entity_poly.pdbx_strand_id
1 'polypeptide(L)'
;MEELTYRLFMVATVGMLAGTVFLLASSREVKPEHRRGVYISALVCGIAWYHYQKMGASWESGAYDTGLRYVDWVLTVPLMFVEVLAVTRKGAAYNEAVRNWGVAATVMIGAGYYGETSVAGSNEYWTGFVIAMATYIWLMRNLQAEGEGLKGDEAAAFENIKNLILVGWIIYPLGYIAPVAGDFDAIREVLYTIADIINKVGLGVLVLQMARVKSGEKAVSYTHLTLPTICSV
;
A
#
# COMPACT_ATOMS: atom_id res chain seq x y z
N MET A 1 -4.01 -22.98 9.88
CA MET A 1 -3.47 -21.63 9.58
C MET A 1 -2.36 -21.68 8.53
N GLU A 2 -1.38 -22.58 8.63
CA GLU A 2 -0.25 -22.67 7.69
C GLU A 2 -0.68 -22.81 6.23
N GLU A 3 -1.60 -23.72 5.93
CA GLU A 3 -2.13 -23.89 4.56
C GLU A 3 -2.86 -22.65 4.04
N LEU A 4 -3.58 -21.92 4.92
CA LEU A 4 -4.25 -20.67 4.55
C LEU A 4 -3.22 -19.59 4.19
N THR A 5 -2.17 -19.46 5.00
CA THR A 5 -1.09 -18.49 4.76
C THR A 5 -0.41 -18.76 3.41
N TYR A 6 -0.05 -20.03 3.13
CA TYR A 6 0.53 -20.41 1.85
C TYR A 6 -0.38 -20.05 0.68
N ARG A 7 -1.67 -20.44 0.76
CA ARG A 7 -2.65 -20.11 -0.28
C ARG A 7 -2.80 -18.61 -0.49
N LEU A 8 -2.74 -17.82 0.57
CA LEU A 8 -2.78 -16.35 0.46
C LEU A 8 -1.53 -15.78 -0.19
N PHE A 9 -0.34 -16.33 0.07
CA PHE A 9 0.87 -15.94 -0.67
C PHE A 9 0.72 -16.23 -2.18
N MET A 10 0.12 -17.37 -2.54
CA MET A 10 -0.18 -17.70 -3.94
C MET A 10 -1.16 -16.68 -4.56
N VAL A 11 -2.25 -16.37 -3.85
CA VAL A 11 -3.24 -15.36 -4.30
C VAL A 11 -2.59 -14.00 -4.45
N ALA A 12 -1.76 -13.58 -3.48
CA ALA A 12 -1.02 -12.32 -3.56
C ALA A 12 -0.08 -12.30 -4.76
N THR A 13 0.67 -13.38 -5.00
CA THR A 13 1.55 -13.51 -6.16
C THR A 13 0.80 -13.26 -7.47
N VAL A 14 -0.33 -13.96 -7.67
CA VAL A 14 -1.14 -13.79 -8.89
C VAL A 14 -1.78 -12.41 -8.95
N GLY A 15 -2.31 -11.91 -7.83
CA GLY A 15 -2.93 -10.59 -7.74
C GLY A 15 -1.97 -9.45 -8.05
N MET A 16 -0.74 -9.53 -7.54
CA MET A 16 0.30 -8.52 -7.81
C MET A 16 0.74 -8.53 -9.28
N LEU A 17 0.90 -9.70 -9.89
CA LEU A 17 1.19 -9.82 -11.32
C LEU A 17 0.06 -9.25 -12.17
N ALA A 18 -1.18 -9.64 -11.85
CA ALA A 18 -2.37 -9.13 -12.54
C ALA A 18 -2.49 -7.61 -12.41
N GLY A 19 -2.25 -7.05 -11.22
CA GLY A 19 -2.19 -5.61 -10.97
C GLY A 19 -1.13 -4.92 -11.82
N THR A 20 0.08 -5.48 -11.89
CA THR A 20 1.17 -4.96 -12.74
C THR A 20 0.75 -4.87 -14.20
N VAL A 21 0.24 -5.99 -14.77
CA VAL A 21 -0.17 -6.06 -16.18
C VAL A 21 -1.33 -5.10 -16.45
N PHE A 22 -2.33 -5.09 -15.57
CA PHE A 22 -3.49 -4.20 -15.68
C PHE A 22 -3.08 -2.72 -15.71
N LEU A 23 -2.23 -2.29 -14.76
CA LEU A 23 -1.80 -0.90 -14.65
C LEU A 23 -0.94 -0.48 -15.85
N LEU A 24 -0.04 -1.35 -16.33
CA LEU A 24 0.76 -1.08 -17.54
C LEU A 24 -0.14 -0.95 -18.79
N ALA A 25 -1.11 -1.83 -18.95
CA ALA A 25 -2.05 -1.76 -20.08
C ALA A 25 -2.90 -0.48 -20.04
N SER A 26 -3.50 -0.19 -18.87
CA SER A 26 -4.37 0.97 -18.66
C SER A 26 -3.62 2.31 -18.66
N SER A 27 -2.30 2.32 -18.51
CA SER A 27 -1.51 3.55 -18.58
C SER A 27 -1.64 4.26 -19.93
N ARG A 28 -2.00 3.53 -20.98
CA ARG A 28 -2.22 4.08 -22.34
C ARG A 28 -3.50 4.93 -22.44
N GLU A 29 -4.45 4.71 -21.56
CA GLU A 29 -5.73 5.45 -21.48
C GLU A 29 -5.56 6.85 -20.88
N VAL A 30 -4.40 7.11 -20.28
CA VAL A 30 -4.08 8.33 -19.54
C VAL A 30 -3.15 9.21 -20.37
N LYS A 31 -3.33 10.54 -20.31
CA LYS A 31 -2.42 11.50 -20.96
C LYS A 31 -0.97 11.28 -20.51
N PRO A 32 0.03 11.43 -21.41
CA PRO A 32 1.44 11.14 -21.10
C PRO A 32 1.96 11.81 -19.81
N GLU A 33 1.55 13.06 -19.54
CA GLU A 33 1.95 13.83 -18.39
C GLU A 33 1.41 13.30 -17.05
N HIS A 34 0.41 12.41 -17.07
CA HIS A 34 -0.22 11.81 -15.88
C HIS A 34 0.12 10.32 -15.70
N ARG A 35 0.89 9.71 -16.62
CA ARG A 35 1.23 8.27 -16.58
C ARG A 35 2.22 7.90 -15.48
N ARG A 36 3.00 8.87 -14.99
CA ARG A 36 4.12 8.61 -14.07
C ARG A 36 3.67 7.84 -12.82
N GLY A 37 2.59 8.29 -12.17
CA GLY A 37 2.05 7.60 -10.99
C GLY A 37 1.65 6.17 -11.31
N VAL A 38 0.94 5.94 -12.44
CA VAL A 38 0.49 4.61 -12.87
C VAL A 38 1.66 3.66 -13.14
N TYR A 39 2.76 4.14 -13.74
CA TYR A 39 3.96 3.33 -13.94
C TYR A 39 4.63 2.96 -12.61
N ILE A 40 4.65 3.88 -11.65
CA ILE A 40 5.19 3.60 -10.31
C ILE A 40 4.30 2.58 -9.60
N SER A 41 2.97 2.68 -9.69
CA SER A 41 2.04 1.68 -9.15
C SER A 41 2.27 0.29 -9.76
N ALA A 42 2.48 0.21 -11.07
CA ALA A 42 2.81 -1.04 -11.73
C ALA A 42 4.16 -1.61 -11.25
N LEU A 43 5.15 -0.75 -11.01
CA LEU A 43 6.45 -1.14 -10.46
C LEU A 43 6.31 -1.67 -9.02
N VAL A 44 5.51 -1.02 -8.17
CA VAL A 44 5.20 -1.48 -6.79
C VAL A 44 4.61 -2.88 -6.81
N CYS A 45 3.58 -3.11 -7.65
CA CYS A 45 2.97 -4.43 -7.81
C CYS A 45 3.97 -5.47 -8.36
N GLY A 46 4.82 -5.09 -9.32
CA GLY A 46 5.83 -5.99 -9.91
C GLY A 46 6.91 -6.40 -8.90
N ILE A 47 7.39 -5.47 -8.05
CA ILE A 47 8.33 -5.77 -6.96
C ILE A 47 7.65 -6.72 -5.96
N ALA A 48 6.42 -6.42 -5.54
CA ALA A 48 5.68 -7.26 -4.62
C ALA A 48 5.41 -8.65 -5.19
N TRP A 49 5.05 -8.78 -6.48
CA TRP A 49 4.91 -10.06 -7.16
C TRP A 49 6.14 -10.95 -6.98
N TYR A 50 7.34 -10.41 -7.23
CA TYR A 50 8.59 -11.15 -7.06
C TYR A 50 8.81 -11.62 -5.62
N HIS A 51 8.60 -10.71 -4.64
CA HIS A 51 8.82 -11.04 -3.23
C HIS A 51 7.77 -12.04 -2.70
N TYR A 52 6.51 -11.94 -3.12
CA TYR A 52 5.48 -12.91 -2.73
C TYR A 52 5.76 -14.32 -3.24
N GLN A 53 6.39 -14.48 -4.41
CA GLN A 53 6.87 -15.79 -4.86
C GLN A 53 7.95 -16.34 -3.91
N LYS A 54 8.88 -15.49 -3.46
CA LYS A 54 9.92 -15.89 -2.52
C LYS A 54 9.36 -16.23 -1.14
N MET A 55 8.42 -15.44 -0.64
CA MET A 55 7.73 -15.69 0.63
C MET A 55 6.96 -17.02 0.58
N GLY A 56 6.22 -17.29 -0.49
CA GLY A 56 5.48 -18.55 -0.66
C GLY A 56 6.40 -19.78 -0.69
N ALA A 57 7.49 -19.72 -1.47
CA ALA A 57 8.47 -20.81 -1.54
C ALA A 57 9.21 -21.02 -0.21
N SER A 58 9.54 -19.95 0.51
CA SER A 58 10.18 -20.02 1.82
C SER A 58 9.24 -20.58 2.89
N TRP A 59 7.94 -20.22 2.83
CA TRP A 59 6.91 -20.77 3.71
C TRP A 59 6.74 -22.28 3.51
N GLU A 60 6.62 -22.71 2.25
CA GLU A 60 6.46 -24.13 1.89
C GLU A 60 7.64 -24.98 2.34
N SER A 61 8.86 -24.44 2.32
CA SER A 61 10.07 -25.13 2.79
C SER A 61 10.26 -25.10 4.31
N GLY A 62 9.40 -24.40 5.07
CA GLY A 62 9.54 -24.20 6.51
C GLY A 62 10.68 -23.25 6.90
N ALA A 63 11.24 -22.50 5.95
CA ALA A 63 12.34 -21.55 6.15
C ALA A 63 11.90 -20.08 6.08
N TYR A 64 10.61 -19.81 6.30
CA TYR A 64 10.08 -18.46 6.22
C TYR A 64 10.65 -17.58 7.34
N ASP A 65 11.06 -16.39 6.93
CA ASP A 65 11.52 -15.30 7.79
C ASP A 65 10.75 -14.03 7.42
N THR A 66 10.18 -13.35 8.41
CA THR A 66 9.47 -12.08 8.22
C THR A 66 10.34 -10.99 7.60
N GLY A 67 11.65 -11.10 7.69
CA GLY A 67 12.61 -10.24 7.01
C GLY A 67 12.40 -10.17 5.50
N LEU A 68 11.90 -11.24 4.86
CA LEU A 68 11.56 -11.24 3.43
C LEU A 68 10.49 -10.19 3.09
N ARG A 69 9.53 -10.00 3.99
CA ARG A 69 8.47 -8.98 3.84
C ARG A 69 9.04 -7.57 3.95
N TYR A 70 9.98 -7.36 4.88
CA TYR A 70 10.65 -6.07 5.04
C TYR A 70 11.54 -5.70 3.85
N VAL A 71 12.12 -6.69 3.16
CA VAL A 71 12.83 -6.45 1.88
C VAL A 71 11.87 -5.93 0.80
N ASP A 72 10.64 -6.45 0.73
CA ASP A 72 9.60 -5.90 -0.12
C ASP A 72 9.23 -4.47 0.29
N TRP A 73 8.91 -4.27 1.56
CA TRP A 73 8.39 -3.01 2.07
C TRP A 73 9.39 -1.85 2.01
N VAL A 74 10.69 -2.09 2.21
CA VAL A 74 11.70 -1.03 2.11
C VAL A 74 11.79 -0.45 0.69
N LEU A 75 11.41 -1.22 -0.31
CA LEU A 75 11.33 -0.78 -1.70
C LEU A 75 9.94 -0.22 -2.04
N THR A 76 8.89 -0.95 -1.69
CA THR A 76 7.53 -0.65 -2.15
C THR A 76 6.88 0.49 -1.37
N VAL A 77 7.07 0.59 -0.06
CA VAL A 77 6.40 1.62 0.77
C VAL A 77 6.84 3.04 0.41
N PRO A 78 8.14 3.36 0.24
CA PRO A 78 8.53 4.66 -0.28
C PRO A 78 7.94 4.95 -1.67
N LEU A 79 7.90 3.95 -2.57
CA LEU A 79 7.33 4.10 -3.91
C LEU A 79 5.82 4.35 -3.88
N MET A 80 5.07 3.79 -2.91
CA MET A 80 3.64 4.07 -2.73
C MET A 80 3.39 5.56 -2.43
N PHE A 81 4.24 6.22 -1.66
CA PHE A 81 4.14 7.68 -1.50
C PHE A 81 4.56 8.43 -2.76
N VAL A 82 5.57 7.94 -3.50
CA VAL A 82 6.01 8.56 -4.76
C VAL A 82 4.92 8.51 -5.82
N GLU A 83 4.15 7.42 -5.93
CA GLU A 83 3.03 7.32 -6.89
C GLU A 83 1.88 8.28 -6.55
N VAL A 84 1.56 8.44 -5.25
CA VAL A 84 0.57 9.43 -4.79
C VAL A 84 1.04 10.85 -5.11
N LEU A 85 2.27 11.19 -4.76
CA LEU A 85 2.85 12.51 -5.04
C LEU A 85 2.95 12.78 -6.55
N ALA A 86 3.15 11.76 -7.39
CA ALA A 86 3.24 11.91 -8.83
C ALA A 86 1.91 12.36 -9.47
N VAL A 87 0.77 12.11 -8.81
CA VAL A 87 -0.55 12.54 -9.27
C VAL A 87 -1.05 13.81 -8.56
N THR A 88 -0.38 14.24 -7.49
CA THR A 88 -0.78 15.45 -6.74
C THR A 88 0.16 16.63 -6.95
N ARG A 89 1.47 16.41 -7.09
CA ARG A 89 2.50 17.45 -7.15
C ARG A 89 3.28 17.47 -8.46
N LYS A 90 3.93 18.63 -8.73
CA LYS A 90 4.82 18.82 -9.89
C LYS A 90 6.07 19.63 -9.48
N GLY A 91 7.12 19.54 -10.30
CA GLY A 91 8.32 20.38 -10.19
C GLY A 91 9.09 20.23 -8.88
N ALA A 92 9.59 21.33 -8.35
CA ALA A 92 10.42 21.36 -7.13
C ALA A 92 9.68 20.81 -5.90
N ALA A 93 8.40 21.16 -5.74
CA ALA A 93 7.57 20.68 -4.63
C ALA A 93 7.37 19.15 -4.66
N TYR A 94 7.29 18.54 -5.86
CA TYR A 94 7.29 17.09 -5.99
C TYR A 94 8.62 16.49 -5.50
N ASN A 95 9.76 17.00 -5.97
CA ASN A 95 11.06 16.45 -5.63
C ASN A 95 11.37 16.56 -4.13
N GLU A 96 10.98 17.66 -3.50
CA GLU A 96 11.12 17.86 -2.07
C GLU A 96 10.26 16.88 -1.27
N ALA A 97 9.00 16.74 -1.63
CA ALA A 97 8.09 15.80 -0.97
C ALA A 97 8.55 14.34 -1.13
N VAL A 98 8.96 13.93 -2.33
CA VAL A 98 9.51 12.59 -2.59
C VAL A 98 10.70 12.29 -1.69
N ARG A 99 11.62 13.24 -1.56
CA ARG A 99 12.77 13.07 -0.65
C ARG A 99 12.32 12.93 0.80
N ASN A 100 11.48 13.83 1.29
CA ASN A 100 11.12 13.89 2.70
C ASN A 100 10.23 12.69 3.10
N TRP A 101 9.24 12.35 2.28
CA TRP A 101 8.35 11.22 2.55
C TRP A 101 9.05 9.88 2.31
N GLY A 102 9.91 9.81 1.28
CA GLY A 102 10.71 8.62 1.01
C GLY A 102 11.67 8.30 2.16
N VAL A 103 12.38 9.30 2.71
CA VAL A 103 13.25 9.12 3.88
C VAL A 103 12.42 8.69 5.10
N ALA A 104 11.29 9.36 5.37
CA ALA A 104 10.43 8.98 6.50
C ALA A 104 9.89 7.56 6.36
N ALA A 105 9.43 7.17 5.17
CA ALA A 105 8.97 5.81 4.88
C ALA A 105 10.09 4.77 5.08
N THR A 106 11.30 5.07 4.62
CA THR A 106 12.45 4.17 4.82
C THR A 106 12.80 4.03 6.31
N VAL A 107 12.79 5.13 7.07
CA VAL A 107 12.99 5.09 8.53
C VAL A 107 11.91 4.29 9.22
N MET A 108 10.63 4.48 8.82
CA MET A 108 9.50 3.72 9.33
C MET A 108 9.69 2.21 9.16
N ILE A 109 10.04 1.78 7.95
CA ILE A 109 10.22 0.36 7.63
C ILE A 109 11.47 -0.20 8.32
N GLY A 110 12.59 0.54 8.34
CA GLY A 110 13.81 0.10 9.03
C GLY A 110 13.62 -0.05 10.54
N ALA A 111 12.93 0.90 11.19
CA ALA A 111 12.59 0.81 12.60
C ALA A 111 11.63 -0.35 12.89
N GLY A 112 10.61 -0.54 12.03
CA GLY A 112 9.71 -1.69 12.12
C GLY A 112 10.46 -3.03 12.01
N TYR A 113 11.37 -3.15 11.07
CA TYR A 113 12.23 -4.34 10.91
C TYR A 113 13.06 -4.62 12.18
N TYR A 114 13.76 -3.59 12.66
CA TYR A 114 14.58 -3.71 13.88
C TYR A 114 13.76 -4.22 15.07
N GLY A 115 12.56 -3.70 15.26
CA GLY A 115 11.70 -4.12 16.35
C GLY A 115 11.08 -5.50 16.13
N GLU A 116 10.46 -5.75 14.96
CA GLU A 116 9.72 -7.00 14.71
C GLU A 116 10.63 -8.24 14.61
N THR A 117 11.91 -8.07 14.31
CA THR A 117 12.91 -9.14 14.34
C THR A 117 13.54 -9.35 15.72
N SER A 118 13.21 -8.50 16.70
CA SER A 118 13.62 -8.66 18.10
C SER A 118 12.61 -9.55 18.86
N VAL A 119 12.96 -9.94 20.09
CA VAL A 119 12.05 -10.72 20.94
C VAL A 119 10.78 -9.90 21.22
N ALA A 120 9.62 -10.47 20.93
CA ALA A 120 8.34 -9.80 21.12
C ALA A 120 8.18 -9.28 22.56
N GLY A 121 7.81 -8.02 22.71
CA GLY A 121 7.68 -7.35 24.00
C GLY A 121 8.97 -6.85 24.63
N SER A 122 10.14 -7.07 24.01
CA SER A 122 11.43 -6.54 24.50
C SER A 122 11.52 -5.02 24.34
N ASN A 123 12.56 -4.42 24.95
CA ASN A 123 12.83 -2.99 24.78
C ASN A 123 13.14 -2.62 23.33
N GLU A 124 13.87 -3.47 22.62
CA GLU A 124 14.20 -3.30 21.19
C GLU A 124 12.94 -3.32 20.34
N TYR A 125 12.04 -4.27 20.61
CA TYR A 125 10.75 -4.40 19.96
C TYR A 125 9.92 -3.11 20.09
N TRP A 126 9.74 -2.63 21.33
CA TRP A 126 8.95 -1.41 21.56
C TRP A 126 9.66 -0.14 21.08
N THR A 127 10.98 -0.09 21.11
CA THR A 127 11.76 1.04 20.55
C THR A 127 11.53 1.13 19.04
N GLY A 128 11.62 0.00 18.33
CA GLY A 128 11.33 -0.06 16.89
C GLY A 128 9.91 0.37 16.58
N PHE A 129 8.92 -0.15 17.34
CA PHE A 129 7.52 0.22 17.20
C PHE A 129 7.28 1.73 17.37
N VAL A 130 7.81 2.34 18.45
CA VAL A 130 7.60 3.76 18.74
C VAL A 130 8.19 4.65 17.64
N ILE A 131 9.41 4.35 17.16
CA ILE A 131 10.05 5.10 16.06
C ILE A 131 9.23 4.94 14.77
N ALA A 132 8.82 3.69 14.43
CA ALA A 132 8.00 3.42 13.27
C ALA A 132 6.65 4.16 13.33
N MET A 133 5.98 4.14 14.47
CA MET A 133 4.70 4.82 14.67
C MET A 133 4.81 6.35 14.66
N ALA A 134 5.91 6.92 15.17
CA ALA A 134 6.14 8.37 15.08
C ALA A 134 6.27 8.82 13.61
N THR A 135 7.03 8.10 12.80
CA THR A 135 7.16 8.38 11.37
C THR A 135 5.88 8.08 10.59
N TYR A 136 5.15 7.01 10.95
CA TYR A 136 3.83 6.70 10.41
C TYR A 136 2.84 7.86 10.63
N ILE A 137 2.72 8.35 11.86
CA ILE A 137 1.83 9.47 12.19
C ILE A 137 2.23 10.73 11.42
N TRP A 138 3.52 11.00 11.29
CA TRP A 138 4.00 12.12 10.50
C TRP A 138 3.59 11.99 9.01
N LEU A 139 3.78 10.81 8.42
CA LEU A 139 3.36 10.53 7.03
C LEU A 139 1.85 10.69 6.85
N MET A 140 1.04 10.17 7.77
CA MET A 140 -0.43 10.26 7.70
C MET A 140 -0.92 11.71 7.81
N ARG A 141 -0.29 12.53 8.65
CA ARG A 141 -0.61 13.96 8.74
C ARG A 141 -0.28 14.71 7.45
N ASN A 142 0.87 14.41 6.85
CA ASN A 142 1.23 15.02 5.57
C ASN A 142 0.31 14.56 4.45
N LEU A 143 -0.10 13.29 4.43
CA LEU A 143 -1.07 12.78 3.47
C LEU A 143 -2.45 13.45 3.61
N GLN A 144 -2.89 13.74 4.83
CA GLN A 144 -4.14 14.48 5.05
C GLN A 144 -4.07 15.90 4.48
N ALA A 145 -2.94 16.58 4.67
CA ALA A 145 -2.73 17.93 4.15
C ALA A 145 -2.51 17.96 2.63
N GLU A 146 -2.11 16.84 2.00
CA GLU A 146 -1.80 16.78 0.57
C GLU A 146 -3.00 17.11 -0.32
N GLY A 147 -4.21 16.77 0.11
CA GLY A 147 -5.46 17.03 -0.63
C GLY A 147 -5.97 18.47 -0.52
N GLU A 148 -5.35 19.31 0.32
CA GLU A 148 -5.77 20.69 0.49
C GLU A 148 -5.55 21.48 -0.82
N GLY A 149 -6.65 22.03 -1.37
CA GLY A 149 -6.62 22.77 -2.63
C GLY A 149 -7.09 22.00 -3.86
N LEU A 150 -7.24 20.69 -3.80
CA LEU A 150 -7.92 19.92 -4.85
C LEU A 150 -9.42 20.23 -4.83
N LYS A 151 -10.07 20.20 -6.01
CA LYS A 151 -11.49 20.54 -6.16
C LYS A 151 -12.20 19.55 -7.09
N GLY A 152 -13.53 19.44 -6.91
CA GLY A 152 -14.37 18.62 -7.79
C GLY A 152 -13.92 17.16 -7.85
N ASP A 153 -13.85 16.61 -9.05
CA ASP A 153 -13.51 15.20 -9.28
C ASP A 153 -12.10 14.84 -8.82
N GLU A 154 -11.14 15.77 -8.86
CA GLU A 154 -9.78 15.53 -8.34
C GLU A 154 -9.78 15.37 -6.82
N ALA A 155 -10.55 16.18 -6.10
CA ALA A 155 -10.69 16.06 -4.65
C ALA A 155 -11.35 14.72 -4.28
N ALA A 156 -12.41 14.32 -4.98
CA ALA A 156 -13.10 13.06 -4.74
C ALA A 156 -12.20 11.85 -5.02
N ALA A 157 -11.42 11.86 -6.12
CA ALA A 157 -10.48 10.80 -6.44
C ALA A 157 -9.35 10.70 -5.40
N PHE A 158 -8.83 11.84 -4.93
CA PHE A 158 -7.79 11.86 -3.90
C PHE A 158 -8.33 11.40 -2.54
N GLU A 159 -9.56 11.73 -2.19
CA GLU A 159 -10.20 11.27 -0.95
C GLU A 159 -10.23 9.74 -0.87
N ASN A 160 -10.49 9.04 -2.00
CA ASN A 160 -10.44 7.59 -2.07
C ASN A 160 -9.01 7.05 -1.80
N ILE A 161 -7.98 7.68 -2.38
CA ILE A 161 -6.57 7.34 -2.12
C ILE A 161 -6.24 7.51 -0.63
N LYS A 162 -6.58 8.66 -0.07
CA LYS A 162 -6.35 9.00 1.33
C LYS A 162 -7.03 8.01 2.26
N ASN A 163 -8.30 7.70 2.02
CA ASN A 163 -9.08 6.79 2.85
C ASN A 163 -8.53 5.36 2.78
N LEU A 164 -8.14 4.87 1.59
CA LEU A 164 -7.51 3.57 1.47
C LEU A 164 -6.24 3.47 2.34
N ILE A 165 -5.37 4.47 2.27
CA ILE A 165 -4.12 4.47 3.04
C ILE A 165 -4.42 4.63 4.54
N LEU A 166 -5.25 5.59 4.96
CA LEU A 166 -5.53 5.84 6.36
C LEU A 166 -6.19 4.65 7.06
N VAL A 167 -7.11 3.96 6.37
CA VAL A 167 -7.82 2.80 6.94
C VAL A 167 -7.04 1.50 6.71
N GLY A 168 -6.56 1.27 5.49
CA GLY A 168 -5.90 0.03 5.11
C GLY A 168 -4.57 -0.21 5.83
N TRP A 169 -3.87 0.87 6.21
CA TRP A 169 -2.58 0.75 6.88
C TRP A 169 -2.67 0.53 8.39
N ILE A 170 -3.85 0.67 9.02
CA ILE A 170 -4.04 0.35 10.45
C ILE A 170 -3.74 -1.15 10.72
N ILE A 171 -3.93 -1.99 9.74
CA ILE A 171 -3.67 -3.43 9.85
C ILE A 171 -2.21 -3.75 10.22
N TYR A 172 -1.24 -2.96 9.74
CA TYR A 172 0.17 -3.24 9.98
C TYR A 172 0.60 -3.04 11.45
N PRO A 173 0.28 -1.92 12.13
CA PRO A 173 0.53 -1.83 13.57
C PRO A 173 -0.21 -2.89 14.39
N LEU A 174 -1.43 -3.27 14.00
CA LEU A 174 -2.17 -4.34 14.68
C LEU A 174 -1.46 -5.70 14.52
N GLY A 175 -1.00 -6.03 13.31
CA GLY A 175 -0.22 -7.23 13.06
C GLY A 175 1.11 -7.23 13.81
N TYR A 176 1.79 -6.06 13.89
CA TYR A 176 3.03 -5.91 14.64
C TYR A 176 2.87 -6.28 16.12
N ILE A 177 1.80 -5.82 16.79
CA ILE A 177 1.60 -6.09 18.22
C ILE A 177 0.98 -7.47 18.51
N ALA A 178 0.46 -8.17 17.51
CA ALA A 178 -0.22 -9.46 17.71
C ALA A 178 0.67 -10.51 18.43
N PRO A 179 1.98 -10.69 18.09
CA PRO A 179 2.84 -11.67 18.76
C PRO A 179 3.06 -11.42 20.27
N VAL A 180 2.83 -10.20 20.76
CA VAL A 180 2.92 -9.90 22.20
C VAL A 180 1.76 -10.53 22.98
N ALA A 181 0.61 -10.73 22.33
CA ALA A 181 -0.58 -11.33 22.94
C ALA A 181 -0.56 -12.87 22.92
N GLY A 182 0.34 -13.51 22.16
CA GLY A 182 0.45 -14.95 22.07
C GLY A 182 1.10 -15.41 20.76
N ASP A 183 0.98 -16.70 20.45
CA ASP A 183 1.48 -17.29 19.18
C ASP A 183 0.52 -16.93 18.01
N PHE A 184 0.63 -15.71 17.53
CA PHE A 184 -0.17 -15.17 16.43
C PHE A 184 0.63 -14.91 15.15
N ASP A 185 1.82 -15.49 14.99
CA ASP A 185 2.66 -15.26 13.80
C ASP A 185 1.95 -15.60 12.49
N ALA A 186 1.27 -16.74 12.42
CA ALA A 186 0.51 -17.11 11.22
C ALA A 186 -0.67 -16.15 10.94
N ILE A 187 -1.32 -15.64 11.98
CA ILE A 187 -2.40 -14.64 11.84
C ILE A 187 -1.81 -13.32 11.33
N ARG A 188 -0.66 -12.90 11.85
CA ARG A 188 0.06 -11.71 11.38
C ARG A 188 0.34 -11.80 9.87
N GLU A 189 0.87 -12.93 9.40
CA GLU A 189 1.19 -13.14 7.99
C GLU A 189 -0.07 -13.10 7.09
N VAL A 190 -1.18 -13.65 7.56
CA VAL A 190 -2.48 -13.56 6.88
C VAL A 190 -2.94 -12.11 6.77
N LEU A 191 -2.91 -11.36 7.88
CA LEU A 191 -3.33 -9.95 7.92
C LEU A 191 -2.46 -9.08 7.00
N TYR A 192 -1.14 -9.22 7.09
CA TYR A 192 -0.22 -8.48 6.24
C TYR A 192 -0.39 -8.79 4.75
N THR A 193 -0.65 -10.06 4.40
CA THR A 193 -0.84 -10.45 3.00
C THR A 193 -2.12 -9.87 2.43
N ILE A 194 -3.22 -9.91 3.18
CA ILE A 194 -4.50 -9.31 2.75
C ILE A 194 -4.33 -7.78 2.62
N ALA A 195 -3.70 -7.15 3.61
CA ALA A 195 -3.43 -5.72 3.59
C ALA A 195 -2.59 -5.32 2.38
N ASP A 196 -1.54 -6.07 2.07
CA ASP A 196 -0.67 -5.78 0.92
C ASP A 196 -1.41 -5.84 -0.41
N ILE A 197 -2.26 -6.85 -0.62
CA ILE A 197 -3.07 -6.95 -1.84
C ILE A 197 -3.97 -5.71 -1.98
N ILE A 198 -4.69 -5.36 -0.92
CA ILE A 198 -5.62 -4.23 -0.93
C ILE A 198 -4.85 -2.92 -1.12
N ASN A 199 -3.78 -2.71 -0.35
CA ASN A 199 -3.06 -1.45 -0.35
C ASN A 199 -2.19 -1.24 -1.59
N LYS A 200 -1.60 -2.27 -2.18
CA LYS A 200 -0.74 -2.12 -3.37
C LYS A 200 -1.57 -2.09 -4.67
N VAL A 201 -2.37 -3.13 -4.90
CA VAL A 201 -3.20 -3.20 -6.12
C VAL A 201 -4.31 -2.16 -6.07
N GLY A 202 -5.00 -2.04 -4.92
CA GLY A 202 -6.08 -1.06 -4.73
C GLY A 202 -5.58 0.37 -4.87
N LEU A 203 -4.44 0.72 -4.25
CA LEU A 203 -3.84 2.05 -4.42
C LEU A 203 -3.49 2.32 -5.88
N GLY A 204 -2.88 1.37 -6.58
CA GLY A 204 -2.56 1.51 -8.00
C GLY A 204 -3.80 1.80 -8.85
N VAL A 205 -4.92 1.12 -8.58
CA VAL A 205 -6.20 1.39 -9.27
C VAL A 205 -6.71 2.81 -8.96
N LEU A 206 -6.60 3.27 -7.71
CA LEU A 206 -7.03 4.62 -7.33
C LEU A 206 -6.11 5.70 -7.92
N VAL A 207 -4.80 5.46 -8.00
CA VAL A 207 -3.84 6.34 -8.69
C VAL A 207 -4.16 6.42 -10.20
N LEU A 208 -4.50 5.30 -10.82
CA LEU A 208 -4.98 5.28 -12.21
C LEU A 208 -6.25 6.09 -12.38
N GLN A 209 -7.23 5.95 -11.46
CA GLN A 209 -8.46 6.76 -11.48
C GLN A 209 -8.15 8.26 -11.36
N MET A 210 -7.29 8.66 -10.44
CA MET A 210 -6.86 10.06 -10.30
C MET A 210 -6.18 10.57 -11.59
N ALA A 211 -5.34 9.75 -12.22
CA ALA A 211 -4.68 10.09 -13.47
C ALA A 211 -5.67 10.23 -14.64
N ARG A 212 -6.74 9.41 -14.70
CA ARG A 212 -7.85 9.53 -15.67
C ARG A 212 -8.61 10.84 -15.46
N VAL A 213 -9.00 11.16 -14.22
CA VAL A 213 -9.67 12.42 -13.88
C VAL A 213 -8.83 13.62 -14.37
N LYS A 214 -7.53 13.63 -14.10
CA LYS A 214 -6.61 14.66 -14.59
C LYS A 214 -6.47 14.69 -16.12
N SER A 215 -6.77 13.59 -16.78
CA SER A 215 -6.79 13.48 -18.25
C SER A 215 -8.09 13.96 -18.87
N GLY A 216 -9.10 14.32 -18.08
CA GLY A 216 -10.39 14.86 -18.50
C GLY A 216 -11.55 13.86 -18.48
N GLU A 217 -11.38 12.68 -17.89
CA GLU A 217 -12.48 11.76 -17.61
C GLU A 217 -13.24 12.21 -16.36
N LYS A 218 -14.55 11.93 -16.31
CA LYS A 218 -15.34 12.18 -15.10
C LYS A 218 -15.00 11.12 -14.04
N ALA A 219 -14.89 11.53 -12.79
CA ALA A 219 -14.71 10.59 -11.68
C ALA A 219 -15.91 9.64 -11.59
N VAL A 220 -15.67 8.34 -11.50
CA VAL A 220 -16.71 7.37 -11.20
C VAL A 220 -17.02 7.50 -9.71
N SER A 221 -18.15 8.14 -9.39
CA SER A 221 -18.64 8.20 -8.02
C SER A 221 -19.30 6.86 -7.66
N TYR A 222 -18.70 6.11 -6.75
CA TYR A 222 -19.28 4.88 -6.19
C TYR A 222 -20.41 5.14 -5.16
N THR A 223 -21.01 6.33 -5.15
CA THR A 223 -21.97 6.72 -4.11
C THR A 223 -23.40 6.20 -4.28
N HIS A 224 -23.71 5.40 -5.31
CA HIS A 224 -25.06 4.84 -5.45
C HIS A 224 -25.04 3.41 -6.00
N LEU A 225 -24.82 2.43 -5.13
CA LEU A 225 -25.47 1.14 -5.27
C LEU A 225 -26.91 1.24 -4.74
N THR A 226 -27.75 2.02 -5.39
CA THR A 226 -29.19 1.82 -5.29
C THR A 226 -29.53 0.67 -6.21
N LEU A 227 -29.81 -0.48 -5.62
CA LEU A 227 -30.50 -1.58 -6.31
C LEU A 227 -31.75 -1.00 -6.97
N PRO A 228 -32.01 -1.27 -8.27
CA PRO A 228 -33.25 -0.88 -8.87
C PRO A 228 -34.38 -1.58 -8.12
N THR A 229 -35.25 -0.81 -7.50
CA THR A 229 -36.51 -1.31 -6.94
C THR A 229 -37.30 -1.82 -8.12
N ILE A 230 -37.40 -3.14 -8.25
CA ILE A 230 -38.34 -3.76 -9.20
C ILE A 230 -39.73 -3.48 -8.61
N CYS A 231 -40.38 -2.43 -9.12
CA CYS A 231 -41.80 -2.29 -8.92
C CYS A 231 -42.50 -3.42 -9.68
N SER A 232 -42.98 -4.39 -8.92
CA SER A 232 -43.98 -5.35 -9.42
C SER A 232 -45.30 -4.63 -9.62
N VAL A 233 -45.83 -4.70 -10.82
CA VAL A 233 -47.24 -4.47 -11.15
C VAL A 233 -47.99 -5.77 -10.90
#